data_22dc5c216d12a50de9aa4f41a465a98b
#
_entry.id   22dc5c216d12a50de9aa4f41a465a98b
#
_cell.length_a   1.000
_cell.length_b   1.000
_cell.length_c   1.000
_cell.angle_alpha   90.00
_cell.angle_beta   90.00
_cell.angle_gamma   90.00
#
_symmetry.space_group_name_H-M   'P 1'
#
loop_
_entity.id
_entity.type
_entity.pdbx_description
1 polymer ?
#
loop_
_entity_poly.entity_id
_entity_poly.type
_entity_poly.pdbx_seq_one_letter_code
_entity_poly.pdbx_strand_id
1 'polypeptide(L)' 'MIPTKTQLDILKHLVKTGGTGNIMEFLKYNASEFQKGFEIANDMQNLDYIKLLYTNYNKNIVVVELTLLGRTKSML' A
#
# COMPACT_ATOMS: atom_id res chain seq x y z
N MET A 1 6.37 16.25 -1.09
CA MET A 1 4.92 16.03 -0.83
C MET A 1 4.74 15.19 0.43
N ILE A 2 3.76 15.52 1.23
CA ILE A 2 3.45 14.80 2.46
C ILE A 2 2.44 13.69 2.15
N PRO A 3 2.64 12.45 2.62
CA PRO A 3 1.65 11.40 2.43
C PRO A 3 0.30 11.76 3.06
N THR A 4 -0.78 11.30 2.45
CA THR A 4 -2.10 11.42 3.07
C THR A 4 -2.15 10.53 4.31
N LYS A 5 -3.18 10.71 5.16
CA LYS A 5 -3.34 9.88 6.34
C LYS A 5 -3.40 8.39 5.98
N THR A 6 -4.20 8.04 4.97
CA THR A 6 -4.31 6.65 4.52
C THR A 6 -2.98 6.11 4.03
N GLN A 7 -2.26 6.90 3.23
CA GLN A 7 -0.94 6.49 2.74
C GLN A 7 0.03 6.28 3.90
N LEU A 8 0.04 7.20 4.86
CA LEU A 8 0.92 7.09 6.01
C LEU A 8 0.59 5.87 6.85
N ASP A 9 -0.70 5.59 7.05
CA ASP A 9 -1.12 4.39 7.79
C ASP A 9 -0.63 3.11 7.10
N ILE A 10 -0.71 3.06 5.76
CA ILE A 10 -0.21 1.92 4.99
C ILE A 10 1.30 1.78 5.16
N LEU A 11 2.03 2.88 5.05
CA LEU A 11 3.49 2.85 5.19
C LEU A 11 3.90 2.35 6.57
N LYS A 12 3.25 2.84 7.61
CA LYS A 12 3.56 2.40 8.98
C LYS A 12 3.22 0.93 9.19
N HIS A 13 2.12 0.47 8.60
CA HIS A 13 1.75 -0.94 8.65
C HIS A 13 2.82 -1.81 7.97
N LEU A 14 3.28 -1.40 6.78
CA LEU A 14 4.29 -2.16 6.05
C LEU A 14 5.60 -2.26 6.83
N VAL A 15 5.98 -1.21 7.55
CA VAL A 15 7.16 -1.29 8.42
C VAL A 15 6.99 -2.41 9.45
N LYS A 16 5.79 -2.53 10.02
CA LYS A 16 5.50 -3.55 11.03
C LYS A 16 5.50 -4.97 10.44
N THR A 17 5.16 -5.11 9.17
CA THR A 17 5.03 -6.42 8.53
C THR A 17 6.28 -6.81 7.73
N GLY A 18 7.39 -6.15 7.96
CA GLY A 18 8.65 -6.53 7.31
C GLY A 18 8.85 -5.94 5.92
N GLY A 19 8.04 -4.97 5.54
CA GLY A 19 8.22 -4.26 4.27
C GLY A 19 7.29 -4.70 3.14
N THR A 20 6.56 -5.79 3.30
CA THR A 20 5.61 -6.26 2.27
C THR A 20 4.27 -6.59 2.92
N GLY A 21 3.21 -6.50 2.13
CA GLY A 21 1.90 -6.85 2.63
C GLY A 21 0.81 -6.67 1.59
N ASN A 22 -0.35 -7.26 1.88
CA ASN A 22 -1.55 -7.10 1.07
C ASN A 22 -2.36 -5.94 1.62
N ILE A 23 -2.39 -4.82 0.90
CA ILE A 23 -3.07 -3.62 1.40
C ILE A 23 -4.58 -3.78 1.46
N MET A 24 -5.17 -4.65 0.65
CA MET A 24 -6.60 -4.90 0.72
C MET A 24 -7.00 -5.46 2.09
N GLU A 25 -6.15 -6.35 2.63
CA GLU A 25 -6.37 -6.91 3.96
C GLU A 25 -6.21 -5.84 5.04
N PHE A 26 -5.17 -5.04 4.95
CA PHE A 26 -4.95 -3.97 5.92
C PHE A 26 -6.10 -2.95 5.92
N LEU A 27 -6.54 -2.53 4.73
CA LEU A 27 -7.62 -1.55 4.60
C LEU A 27 -8.99 -2.16 4.89
N LYS A 28 -9.06 -3.49 4.99
CA LYS A 28 -10.32 -4.23 5.17
C LYS A 28 -11.30 -3.97 4.04
N TYR A 29 -10.77 -3.82 2.84
CA TYR A 29 -11.59 -3.64 1.64
C TYR A 29 -12.02 -4.99 1.11
N ASN A 30 -13.29 -5.10 0.73
CA ASN A 30 -13.80 -6.32 0.12
C ASN A 30 -13.61 -6.28 -1.40
N ALA A 31 -14.09 -7.33 -2.07
CA ALA A 31 -13.89 -7.46 -3.53
C ALA A 31 -14.49 -6.30 -4.32
N SER A 32 -15.60 -5.72 -3.86
CA SER A 32 -16.23 -4.59 -4.55
C SER A 32 -15.39 -3.31 -4.46
N GLU A 33 -14.43 -3.28 -3.56
CA GLU A 33 -13.55 -2.12 -3.33
C GLU A 33 -12.15 -2.35 -3.91
N PHE A 34 -11.97 -3.43 -4.69
CA PHE A 34 -10.65 -3.75 -5.25
C PHE A 34 -10.06 -2.58 -6.04
N GLN A 35 -10.87 -1.98 -6.91
CA GLN A 35 -10.38 -0.86 -7.74
C GLN A 35 -9.92 0.30 -6.87
N LYS A 36 -10.63 0.59 -5.79
CA LYS A 36 -10.26 1.66 -4.87
C LYS A 36 -8.90 1.38 -4.22
N GLY A 37 -8.71 0.15 -3.75
CA GLY A 37 -7.42 -0.24 -3.15
C GLY A 37 -6.30 -0.23 -4.16
N PHE A 38 -6.57 -0.71 -5.38
CA PHE A 38 -5.58 -0.72 -6.44
C PHE A 38 -5.14 0.71 -6.80
N GLU A 39 -6.10 1.65 -6.87
CA GLU A 39 -5.78 3.04 -7.17
C GLU A 39 -4.91 3.68 -6.09
N ILE A 40 -5.20 3.38 -4.82
CA ILE A 40 -4.35 3.86 -3.72
C ILE A 40 -2.92 3.35 -3.89
N ALA A 41 -2.77 2.04 -4.18
CA ALA A 41 -1.46 1.46 -4.39
C ALA A 41 -0.73 2.08 -5.58
N ASN A 42 -1.46 2.28 -6.68
CA ASN A 42 -0.87 2.86 -7.88
C ASN A 42 -0.39 4.29 -7.63
N ASP A 43 -1.17 5.08 -6.92
CA ASP A 43 -0.77 6.44 -6.56
C ASP A 43 0.49 6.44 -5.71
N MET A 44 0.56 5.53 -4.73
CA MET A 44 1.72 5.42 -3.87
C MET A 44 2.96 4.94 -4.63
N GLN A 45 2.77 4.06 -5.62
CA GLN A 45 3.87 3.62 -6.47
C GLN A 45 4.37 4.80 -7.32
N ASN A 46 3.48 5.61 -7.85
CA ASN A 46 3.86 6.79 -8.64
C ASN A 46 4.64 7.80 -7.80
N LEU A 47 4.39 7.84 -6.51
CA LEU A 47 5.14 8.68 -5.57
C LEU A 47 6.42 8.01 -5.08
N ASP A 48 6.69 6.79 -5.56
CA ASP A 48 7.87 6.00 -5.18
C ASP A 48 7.89 5.60 -3.70
N TYR A 49 6.72 5.53 -3.07
CA TYR A 49 6.63 5.08 -1.68
C TYR A 49 6.60 3.56 -1.55
N ILE A 50 6.05 2.91 -2.55
CA ILE A 50 5.92 1.46 -2.59
C ILE A 50 6.16 0.97 -4.01
N LYS A 51 6.39 -0.34 -4.13
CA LYS A 51 6.45 -1.03 -5.42
C LYS A 51 5.35 -2.08 -5.44
N LEU A 52 4.56 -2.08 -6.49
CA LEU A 52 3.50 -3.06 -6.67
C LEU A 52 4.14 -4.38 -7.12
N LEU A 53 3.96 -5.43 -6.33
CA LEU A 53 4.57 -6.73 -6.63
C LEU A 53 3.60 -7.69 -7.30
N TYR A 54 2.34 -7.71 -6.85
CA TYR A 54 1.39 -8.71 -7.31
C TYR A 54 -0.03 -8.26 -7.04
N THR A 55 -0.91 -8.46 -8.02
CA THR A 55 -2.33 -8.18 -7.85
C THR A 55 -3.14 -9.37 -8.34
N ASN A 56 -4.26 -9.64 -7.68
CA ASN A 56 -5.18 -10.68 -8.12
C ASN A 56 -6.60 -10.22 -7.79
N TYR A 57 -7.31 -9.79 -8.83
CA TYR A 57 -8.68 -9.28 -8.66
C TYR A 57 -9.59 -10.33 -8.03
N ASN A 58 -9.50 -11.58 -8.52
CA ASN A 58 -10.41 -12.64 -8.05
C ASN A 58 -10.19 -12.99 -6.59
N LYS A 59 -8.97 -12.84 -6.10
CA LYS A 59 -8.63 -13.15 -4.69
C LYS A 59 -8.58 -11.90 -3.83
N ASN A 60 -8.89 -10.74 -4.40
CA ASN A 60 -8.86 -9.47 -3.69
C ASN A 60 -7.51 -9.18 -3.03
N ILE A 61 -6.44 -9.35 -3.81
CA ILE A 61 -5.07 -9.22 -3.32
C ILE A 61 -4.35 -8.11 -4.07
N VAL A 62 -3.70 -7.21 -3.31
CA VAL A 62 -2.79 -6.20 -3.85
C VAL A 62 -1.56 -6.19 -2.95
N VAL A 63 -0.52 -6.92 -3.36
CA VAL A 63 0.71 -7.04 -2.57
C VAL A 63 1.70 -5.98 -3.02
N VAL A 64 2.22 -5.24 -2.06
CA VAL A 64 3.16 -4.15 -2.30
C VAL A 64 4.40 -4.32 -1.42
N GLU A 65 5.47 -3.66 -1.83
CA GLU A 65 6.73 -3.65 -1.08
C GLU A 65 7.10 -2.21 -0.77
N LEU A 66 7.53 -1.97 0.45
CA LEU A 66 7.97 -0.66 0.90
C LEU A 66 9.30 -0.31 0.25
N THR A 67 9.40 0.91 -0.31
CA THR A 67 10.68 1.43 -0.83
C THR A 67 11.45 2.11 0.29
N LEU A 68 12.70 2.46 0.02
CA LEU A 68 13.50 3.23 0.96
C LEU A 68 12.84 4.58 1.25
N LEU A 69 12.34 5.25 0.20
CA LEU A 69 11.63 6.52 0.38
C LEU A 69 10.36 6.33 1.21
N GLY A 70 9.60 5.27 0.94
CA GLY A 70 8.39 4.99 1.72
C GLY A 70 8.71 4.77 3.18
N ARG A 71 9.81 4.06 3.48
CA ARG A 71 10.25 3.84 4.86
C ARG A 71 10.59 5.18 5.54
N THR A 72 11.26 6.07 4.82
CA THR A 72 11.57 7.40 5.33
C THR A 72 10.29 8.18 5.62
N LYS A 73 9.33 8.15 4.70
CA LYS A 73 8.06 8.86 4.87
C LYS A 73 7.22 8.27 6.00
N SER A 74 7.38 7.00 6.31
CA SER A 74 6.63 6.36 7.40
C SER A 74 6.95 6.95 8.77
N MET A 75 8.03 7.70 8.87
CA MET A 75 8.46 8.34 10.12
C MET A 75 7.78 9.69 10.37
N LEU A 76 6.95 10.14 9.45
CA LEU A 76 6.26 11.42 9.61
C LEU A 76 5.11 11.37 10.62
#